data_6408a42874e8e39fb35bef9481a33e8a
#
_entry.id   6408a42874e8e39fb35bef9481a33e8a
#
_cell.length_a   1.000
_cell.length_b   1.000
_cell.length_c   1.000
_cell.angle_alpha   90.00
_cell.angle_beta   90.00
_cell.angle_gamma   90.00
#
_symmetry.space_group_name_H-M   'P 1'
#
loop_
_entity.id
_entity.type
_entity.pdbx_description
1 polymer ?
#
loop_
_entity_poly.entity_id
_entity_poly.type
_entity_poly.pdbx_seq_one_letter_code
_entity_poly.pdbx_strand_id
1 'polypeptide(L)'
;PPRHLSSAASDVYKRQGESNVPFFSISGSDFVEMFVGVGASRVRDLFKKAKESSPAIIFIDEIDAVGRMRGAGLGGGHDEREQTLNQLLVEMDGFEANQGVILMAATNRPDVLDPALLRPGRFDRQVIVDRPDLKGRTQILKVHAADKPIAKNVSLETIAKQTPGFTGADLANLLNEAALLAARKSKKTISNLDIENSIDRVLAGPEKKSQILTEEEKLIIAYHETGHALVGWALPNADPIHKVTIIPRGRAL
;
A
#
# COMPACT_ATOMS: atom_id res chain seq x y z
N PRO A 1 -16.36 11.20 12.90
CA PRO A 1 -15.58 9.99 12.70
C PRO A 1 -14.51 10.25 11.65
N PRO A 2 -13.22 10.01 11.96
CA PRO A 2 -12.17 10.21 10.98
C PRO A 2 -12.39 9.21 9.85
N ARG A 3 -12.52 9.70 8.63
CA ARG A 3 -12.52 8.87 7.44
C ARG A 3 -11.16 8.22 7.36
N HIS A 4 -11.11 6.90 7.38
CA HIS A 4 -9.92 6.13 7.03
C HIS A 4 -9.61 6.42 5.57
N LEU A 5 -8.73 7.40 5.34
CA LEU A 5 -8.10 7.58 4.04
C LEU A 5 -7.20 6.35 3.85
N SER A 6 -7.46 5.57 2.82
CA SER A 6 -6.57 4.48 2.42
C SER A 6 -5.17 5.05 2.18
N SER A 7 -4.13 4.26 2.34
CA SER A 7 -2.74 4.69 2.09
C SER A 7 -2.58 5.32 0.70
N ALA A 8 -3.30 4.81 -0.31
CA ALA A 8 -3.37 5.37 -1.66
C ALA A 8 -3.90 6.81 -1.67
N ALA A 9 -4.99 7.11 -0.94
CA ALA A 9 -5.53 8.46 -0.88
C ALA A 9 -4.54 9.47 -0.25
N SER A 10 -3.79 9.07 0.79
CA SER A 10 -2.78 9.93 1.40
C SER A 10 -1.62 10.22 0.43
N ASP A 11 -1.24 9.28 -0.41
CA ASP A 11 -0.19 9.45 -1.42
C ASP A 11 -0.62 10.39 -2.55
N VAL A 12 -1.88 10.34 -2.98
CA VAL A 12 -2.46 11.28 -3.96
C VAL A 12 -2.41 12.71 -3.44
N TYR A 13 -2.85 12.96 -2.20
CA TYR A 13 -2.81 14.31 -1.60
C TYR A 13 -1.40 14.86 -1.43
N LYS A 14 -0.42 14.02 -1.09
CA LYS A 14 0.97 14.43 -1.00
C LYS A 14 1.54 14.82 -2.36
N ARG A 15 1.27 14.04 -3.40
CA ARG A 15 1.69 14.34 -4.79
C ARG A 15 1.06 15.63 -5.29
N GLN A 16 -0.21 15.86 -4.99
CA GLN A 16 -0.90 17.11 -5.30
C GLN A 16 -0.23 18.31 -4.60
N GLY A 17 0.12 18.18 -3.31
CA GLY A 17 0.76 19.25 -2.54
C GLY A 17 2.15 19.65 -3.04
N GLU A 18 2.92 18.70 -3.60
CA GLU A 18 4.27 18.97 -4.11
C GLU A 18 4.28 19.51 -5.56
N SER A 19 3.23 19.26 -6.33
CA SER A 19 3.22 19.59 -7.76
C SER A 19 2.97 21.09 -8.05
N ASN A 20 2.29 21.80 -7.15
CA ASN A 20 1.85 23.21 -7.30
C ASN A 20 1.09 23.52 -8.62
N VAL A 21 0.52 22.48 -9.25
CA VAL A 21 -0.29 22.59 -10.46
C VAL A 21 -1.61 21.84 -10.27
N PRO A 22 -2.66 22.13 -11.05
CA PRO A 22 -3.91 21.40 -11.03
C PRO A 22 -3.67 19.89 -11.14
N PHE A 23 -4.27 19.13 -10.22
CA PHE A 23 -4.08 17.68 -10.11
C PHE A 23 -5.44 16.99 -10.21
N PHE A 24 -5.63 16.20 -11.26
CA PHE A 24 -6.84 15.43 -11.52
C PHE A 24 -6.59 13.97 -11.20
N SER A 25 -7.23 13.43 -10.17
CA SER A 25 -7.09 12.04 -9.76
C SER A 25 -8.37 11.27 -10.01
N ILE A 26 -8.24 10.08 -10.59
CA ILE A 26 -9.34 9.15 -10.85
C ILE A 26 -8.86 7.72 -10.65
N SER A 27 -9.75 6.81 -10.24
CA SER A 27 -9.46 5.38 -10.24
C SER A 27 -9.81 4.77 -11.61
N GLY A 28 -9.00 3.81 -12.08
CA GLY A 28 -9.33 3.02 -13.26
C GLY A 28 -10.68 2.32 -13.15
N SER A 29 -11.10 1.95 -11.94
CA SER A 29 -12.42 1.38 -11.68
C SER A 29 -13.57 2.34 -11.95
N ASP A 30 -13.35 3.66 -11.82
CA ASP A 30 -14.38 4.67 -12.09
C ASP A 30 -14.74 4.79 -13.59
N PHE A 31 -13.91 4.22 -14.44
CA PHE A 31 -14.17 4.16 -15.87
C PHE A 31 -14.97 2.91 -16.27
N VAL A 32 -15.06 1.90 -15.39
CA VAL A 32 -15.76 0.65 -15.65
C VAL A 32 -17.20 0.78 -15.16
N GLU A 33 -18.12 1.01 -16.08
CA GLU A 33 -19.55 1.15 -15.79
C GLU A 33 -20.35 0.04 -16.49
N MET A 34 -21.61 -0.16 -16.09
CA MET A 34 -22.49 -1.14 -16.72
C MET A 34 -23.05 -0.67 -18.07
N PHE A 35 -22.96 0.63 -18.37
CA PHE A 35 -23.50 1.23 -19.59
C PHE A 35 -22.39 1.55 -20.57
N VAL A 36 -22.52 1.04 -21.79
CA VAL A 36 -21.54 1.23 -22.87
C VAL A 36 -21.36 2.71 -23.21
N GLY A 37 -20.11 3.15 -23.28
CA GLY A 37 -19.71 4.52 -23.65
C GLY A 37 -19.60 5.52 -22.51
N VAL A 38 -20.04 5.21 -21.29
CA VAL A 38 -19.91 6.13 -20.13
C VAL A 38 -18.46 6.29 -19.74
N GLY A 39 -17.69 5.19 -19.67
CA GLY A 39 -16.26 5.23 -19.36
C GLY A 39 -15.48 6.06 -20.39
N ALA A 40 -15.74 5.86 -21.67
CA ALA A 40 -15.10 6.64 -22.74
C ALA A 40 -15.45 8.14 -22.67
N SER A 41 -16.68 8.50 -22.27
CA SER A 41 -17.06 9.90 -22.05
C SER A 41 -16.29 10.52 -20.88
N ARG A 42 -16.17 9.80 -19.75
CA ARG A 42 -15.40 10.25 -18.59
C ARG A 42 -13.93 10.48 -18.92
N VAL A 43 -13.33 9.60 -19.73
CA VAL A 43 -11.97 9.80 -20.21
C VAL A 43 -11.87 11.12 -20.97
N ARG A 44 -12.72 11.37 -21.96
CA ARG A 44 -12.72 12.62 -22.73
C ARG A 44 -12.86 13.85 -21.84
N ASP A 45 -13.81 13.83 -20.89
CA ASP A 45 -14.08 14.95 -19.99
C ASP A 45 -12.89 15.24 -19.07
N LEU A 46 -12.22 14.18 -18.56
CA LEU A 46 -11.03 14.31 -17.75
C LEU A 46 -9.89 14.99 -18.51
N PHE A 47 -9.60 14.50 -19.70
CA PHE A 47 -8.53 15.03 -20.55
C PHE A 47 -8.84 16.46 -21.02
N LYS A 48 -10.08 16.75 -21.35
CA LYS A 48 -10.51 18.11 -21.69
C LYS A 48 -10.29 19.10 -20.54
N LYS A 49 -10.73 18.75 -19.32
CA LYS A 49 -10.53 19.59 -18.11
C LYS A 49 -9.05 19.82 -17.83
N ALA A 50 -8.21 18.79 -17.98
CA ALA A 50 -6.78 18.93 -17.76
C ALA A 50 -6.12 19.85 -18.79
N LYS A 51 -6.51 19.75 -20.08
CA LYS A 51 -6.04 20.65 -21.15
C LYS A 51 -6.46 22.11 -20.89
N GLU A 52 -7.68 22.35 -20.44
CA GLU A 52 -8.18 23.69 -20.10
C GLU A 52 -7.46 24.30 -18.88
N SER A 53 -6.91 23.45 -18.01
CA SER A 53 -6.21 23.85 -16.77
C SER A 53 -4.70 23.72 -16.86
N SER A 54 -4.15 23.63 -18.08
CA SER A 54 -2.69 23.48 -18.30
C SER A 54 -1.89 24.65 -17.69
N PRO A 55 -0.72 24.39 -17.02
CA PRO A 55 -0.10 23.07 -16.80
C PRO A 55 -0.81 22.24 -15.72
N ALA A 56 -1.04 20.95 -15.98
CA ALA A 56 -1.82 20.06 -15.11
C ALA A 56 -1.24 18.63 -15.05
N ILE A 57 -1.62 17.88 -14.02
CA ILE A 57 -1.30 16.46 -13.90
C ILE A 57 -2.60 15.65 -13.88
N ILE A 58 -2.68 14.62 -14.70
CA ILE A 58 -3.69 13.56 -14.62
C ILE A 58 -3.05 12.35 -13.94
N PHE A 59 -3.68 11.86 -12.88
CA PHE A 59 -3.27 10.64 -12.19
C PHE A 59 -4.38 9.59 -12.24
N ILE A 60 -4.07 8.44 -12.83
CA ILE A 60 -4.99 7.29 -12.91
C ILE A 60 -4.47 6.20 -11.98
N ASP A 61 -5.18 5.95 -10.88
CA ASP A 61 -4.86 4.82 -10.00
C ASP A 61 -5.52 3.54 -10.52
N GLU A 62 -4.93 2.39 -10.21
CA GLU A 62 -5.45 1.07 -10.63
C GLU A 62 -5.75 0.99 -12.14
N ILE A 63 -4.83 1.48 -12.96
CA ILE A 63 -5.00 1.52 -14.42
C ILE A 63 -5.29 0.15 -15.02
N ASP A 64 -4.89 -0.95 -14.36
CA ASP A 64 -5.17 -2.32 -14.77
C ASP A 64 -6.67 -2.67 -14.76
N ALA A 65 -7.53 -1.89 -14.11
CA ALA A 65 -8.97 -2.06 -14.21
C ALA A 65 -9.49 -1.86 -15.64
N VAL A 66 -8.89 -0.93 -16.39
CA VAL A 66 -9.24 -0.60 -17.80
C VAL A 66 -8.21 -1.11 -18.78
N GLY A 67 -6.93 -1.04 -18.39
CA GLY A 67 -5.77 -1.27 -19.25
C GLY A 67 -5.34 -2.73 -19.39
N ARG A 68 -6.17 -3.69 -19.02
CA ARG A 68 -5.84 -5.12 -19.11
C ARG A 68 -5.78 -5.60 -20.56
N MET A 69 -4.82 -6.49 -20.86
CA MET A 69 -4.71 -7.17 -22.15
C MET A 69 -6.03 -7.79 -22.60
N ARG A 70 -6.30 -7.71 -23.90
CA ARG A 70 -7.42 -8.36 -24.58
C ARG A 70 -7.30 -9.87 -24.42
N GLY A 71 -8.11 -10.48 -23.58
CA GLY A 71 -8.06 -11.90 -23.28
C GLY A 71 -9.42 -12.54 -23.40
N ALA A 72 -9.46 -13.80 -23.82
CA ALA A 72 -10.63 -14.62 -24.02
C ALA A 72 -11.51 -14.69 -22.75
N GLY A 73 -12.49 -13.82 -22.64
CA GLY A 73 -13.53 -13.85 -21.62
C GLY A 73 -14.89 -13.63 -22.31
N LEU A 74 -15.75 -14.62 -22.20
CA LEU A 74 -17.15 -14.56 -22.67
C LEU A 74 -17.98 -13.72 -21.67
N GLY A 75 -18.28 -12.43 -22.00
CA GLY A 75 -19.21 -11.63 -21.20
C GLY A 75 -19.26 -10.15 -21.59
N GLY A 76 -20.44 -9.54 -21.55
CA GLY A 76 -20.76 -8.19 -22.05
C GLY A 76 -20.08 -7.00 -21.35
N GLY A 77 -19.22 -7.22 -20.34
CA GLY A 77 -18.40 -6.18 -19.73
C GLY A 77 -17.03 -5.96 -20.41
N HIS A 78 -16.72 -6.73 -21.45
CA HIS A 78 -15.47 -6.61 -22.20
C HIS A 78 -15.51 -5.46 -23.21
N ASP A 79 -16.65 -5.27 -23.88
CA ASP A 79 -16.80 -4.26 -24.94
C ASP A 79 -16.64 -2.84 -24.38
N GLU A 80 -17.16 -2.58 -23.19
CA GLU A 80 -17.04 -1.27 -22.55
C GLU A 80 -15.61 -0.95 -22.14
N ARG A 81 -14.92 -1.92 -21.51
CA ARG A 81 -13.51 -1.74 -21.12
C ARG A 81 -12.63 -1.50 -22.34
N GLU A 82 -12.85 -2.26 -23.41
CA GLU A 82 -12.09 -2.10 -24.64
C GLU A 82 -12.37 -0.74 -25.29
N GLN A 83 -13.63 -0.28 -25.29
CA GLN A 83 -13.98 1.04 -25.79
C GLN A 83 -13.34 2.14 -24.95
N THR A 84 -13.35 2.01 -23.63
CA THR A 84 -12.71 2.95 -22.70
C THR A 84 -11.19 2.97 -22.87
N LEU A 85 -10.55 1.80 -22.99
CA LEU A 85 -9.13 1.70 -23.28
C LEU A 85 -8.79 2.35 -24.61
N ASN A 86 -9.54 2.07 -25.68
CA ASN A 86 -9.31 2.68 -26.97
C ASN A 86 -9.45 4.20 -26.91
N GLN A 87 -10.45 4.73 -26.17
CA GLN A 87 -10.60 6.17 -25.98
C GLN A 87 -9.40 6.76 -25.21
N LEU A 88 -8.93 6.06 -24.17
CA LEU A 88 -7.73 6.48 -23.42
C LEU A 88 -6.51 6.57 -24.35
N LEU A 89 -6.29 5.56 -25.18
CA LEU A 89 -5.19 5.56 -26.16
C LEU A 89 -5.32 6.72 -27.16
N VAL A 90 -6.53 7.01 -27.64
CA VAL A 90 -6.79 8.14 -28.55
C VAL A 90 -6.48 9.47 -27.87
N GLU A 91 -6.91 9.67 -26.62
CA GLU A 91 -6.60 10.89 -25.88
C GLU A 91 -5.10 11.05 -25.61
N MET A 92 -4.41 9.94 -25.32
CA MET A 92 -2.95 9.94 -25.14
C MET A 92 -2.21 10.29 -26.43
N ASP A 93 -2.61 9.70 -27.56
CA ASP A 93 -2.02 9.99 -28.86
C ASP A 93 -2.33 11.43 -29.35
N GLY A 94 -3.41 12.01 -28.85
CA GLY A 94 -3.80 13.40 -29.09
C GLY A 94 -3.09 14.44 -28.23
N PHE A 95 -2.14 14.02 -27.37
CA PHE A 95 -1.27 14.95 -26.64
C PHE A 95 -0.11 15.39 -27.53
N GLU A 96 -0.15 16.63 -27.96
CA GLU A 96 1.05 17.28 -28.51
C GLU A 96 2.06 17.55 -27.39
N ALA A 97 3.34 17.39 -27.66
CA ALA A 97 4.45 17.48 -26.68
C ALA A 97 4.51 18.79 -25.88
N ASN A 98 3.75 19.82 -26.25
CA ASN A 98 3.78 21.17 -25.67
C ASN A 98 2.50 21.55 -24.89
N GLN A 99 1.58 20.64 -24.62
CA GLN A 99 0.31 21.01 -23.97
C GLN A 99 0.42 21.15 -22.44
N GLY A 100 1.60 20.92 -21.84
CA GLY A 100 1.82 21.11 -20.41
C GLY A 100 1.03 20.18 -19.49
N VAL A 101 0.48 19.07 -20.01
CA VAL A 101 -0.22 18.07 -19.21
C VAL A 101 0.64 16.81 -19.06
N ILE A 102 0.84 16.37 -17.82
CA ILE A 102 1.58 15.14 -17.50
C ILE A 102 0.55 14.08 -17.12
N LEU A 103 0.63 12.92 -17.80
CA LEU A 103 -0.19 11.76 -17.47
C LEU A 103 0.64 10.78 -16.63
N MET A 104 0.11 10.41 -15.49
CA MET A 104 0.68 9.40 -14.58
C MET A 104 -0.35 8.30 -14.33
N ALA A 105 0.11 7.07 -14.27
CA ALA A 105 -0.74 5.94 -13.85
C ALA A 105 -0.03 5.09 -12.80
N ALA A 106 -0.80 4.43 -11.95
CA ALA A 106 -0.30 3.46 -10.99
C ALA A 106 -1.01 2.11 -11.16
N THR A 107 -0.26 1.03 -10.96
CA THR A 107 -0.81 -0.32 -10.92
C THR A 107 0.04 -1.21 -10.02
N ASN A 108 -0.60 -2.17 -9.36
CA ASN A 108 0.05 -3.27 -8.66
C ASN A 108 0.27 -4.50 -9.56
N ARG A 109 -0.22 -4.44 -10.81
CA ARG A 109 -0.22 -5.56 -11.76
C ARG A 109 0.27 -5.14 -13.14
N PRO A 110 1.55 -4.76 -13.28
CA PRO A 110 2.10 -4.34 -14.56
C PRO A 110 2.08 -5.47 -15.61
N ASP A 111 2.07 -6.73 -15.15
CA ASP A 111 2.03 -7.96 -15.97
C ASP A 111 0.76 -8.10 -16.81
N VAL A 112 -0.36 -7.50 -16.39
CA VAL A 112 -1.65 -7.63 -17.08
C VAL A 112 -1.96 -6.47 -18.02
N LEU A 113 -1.12 -5.42 -18.04
CA LEU A 113 -1.36 -4.23 -18.87
C LEU A 113 -1.24 -4.53 -20.37
N ASP A 114 -2.11 -3.91 -21.17
CA ASP A 114 -2.03 -3.97 -22.61
C ASP A 114 -0.72 -3.29 -23.08
N PRO A 115 0.11 -3.98 -23.89
CA PRO A 115 1.36 -3.42 -24.39
C PRO A 115 1.19 -2.10 -25.15
N ALA A 116 -0.01 -1.83 -25.69
CA ALA A 116 -0.31 -0.57 -26.36
C ALA A 116 -0.18 0.65 -25.44
N LEU A 117 -0.43 0.50 -24.13
CA LEU A 117 -0.25 1.57 -23.14
C LEU A 117 1.22 1.93 -22.91
N LEU A 118 2.10 0.98 -23.09
CA LEU A 118 3.55 1.10 -22.79
C LEU A 118 4.37 1.53 -24.01
N ARG A 119 3.72 1.87 -25.14
CA ARG A 119 4.41 2.34 -26.35
C ARG A 119 4.96 3.76 -26.16
N PRO A 120 6.05 4.12 -26.87
CA PRO A 120 6.55 5.50 -26.90
C PRO A 120 5.45 6.51 -27.27
N GLY A 121 5.45 7.64 -26.61
CA GLY A 121 4.40 8.66 -26.75
C GLY A 121 3.19 8.47 -25.83
N ARG A 122 3.17 7.39 -25.02
CA ARG A 122 2.13 7.09 -24.02
C ARG A 122 2.78 6.98 -22.64
N PHE A 123 2.71 5.83 -21.95
CA PHE A 123 3.49 5.60 -20.74
C PHE A 123 4.89 5.11 -21.07
N ASP A 124 5.74 6.00 -21.49
CA ASP A 124 7.11 5.74 -21.95
C ASP A 124 8.11 5.59 -20.78
N ARG A 125 7.76 6.09 -19.60
CA ARG A 125 8.59 6.00 -18.40
C ARG A 125 7.91 5.14 -17.33
N GLN A 126 8.59 4.06 -16.95
CA GLN A 126 8.17 3.19 -15.86
C GLN A 126 9.05 3.44 -14.63
N VAL A 127 8.41 3.63 -13.48
CA VAL A 127 9.09 3.79 -12.19
C VAL A 127 8.60 2.69 -11.26
N ILE A 128 9.51 1.81 -10.87
CA ILE A 128 9.22 0.77 -9.89
C ILE A 128 9.35 1.40 -8.50
N VAL A 129 8.30 1.24 -7.69
CA VAL A 129 8.29 1.68 -6.30
C VAL A 129 8.56 0.46 -5.42
N ASP A 130 9.81 0.26 -5.05
CA ASP A 130 10.23 -0.82 -4.18
C ASP A 130 9.82 -0.62 -2.72
N ARG A 131 9.96 -1.68 -1.92
CA ARG A 131 9.82 -1.58 -0.47
C ARG A 131 10.88 -0.63 0.09
N PRO A 132 10.53 0.20 1.09
CA PRO A 132 11.45 1.20 1.61
C PRO A 132 12.64 0.55 2.34
N ASP A 133 13.82 1.11 2.14
CA ASP A 133 15.03 0.80 2.90
C ASP A 133 14.91 1.30 4.36
N LEU A 134 15.92 1.10 5.19
CA LEU A 134 15.92 1.53 6.59
C LEU A 134 15.67 3.04 6.74
N LYS A 135 16.28 3.86 5.88
CA LYS A 135 16.11 5.32 5.90
C LYS A 135 14.69 5.70 5.49
N GLY A 136 14.18 5.09 4.42
CA GLY A 136 12.81 5.27 3.94
C GLY A 136 11.78 4.90 5.01
N ARG A 137 11.95 3.73 5.67
CA ARG A 137 11.05 3.34 6.77
C ARG A 137 11.08 4.33 7.94
N THR A 138 12.27 4.82 8.30
CA THR A 138 12.39 5.84 9.36
C THR A 138 11.67 7.14 8.98
N GLN A 139 11.76 7.58 7.72
CA GLN A 139 11.06 8.77 7.25
C GLN A 139 9.55 8.58 7.22
N ILE A 140 9.07 7.43 6.73
CA ILE A 140 7.65 7.08 6.72
C ILE A 140 7.10 7.05 8.15
N LEU A 141 7.81 6.43 9.08
CA LEU A 141 7.43 6.42 10.50
C LEU A 141 7.34 7.83 11.07
N LYS A 142 8.28 8.73 10.76
CA LYS A 142 8.22 10.14 11.19
C LYS A 142 6.97 10.85 10.71
N VAL A 143 6.59 10.64 9.45
CA VAL A 143 5.38 11.24 8.86
C VAL A 143 4.12 10.76 9.59
N HIS A 144 3.98 9.44 9.80
CA HIS A 144 2.80 8.86 10.46
C HIS A 144 2.81 8.99 11.99
N ALA A 145 3.92 9.40 12.57
CA ALA A 145 4.06 9.67 14.00
C ALA A 145 3.71 11.11 14.39
N ALA A 146 3.71 12.04 13.42
CA ALA A 146 3.60 13.48 13.68
C ALA A 146 2.31 13.89 14.41
N ASP A 147 1.20 13.19 14.17
CA ASP A 147 -0.11 13.41 14.77
C ASP A 147 -0.44 12.47 15.94
N LYS A 148 0.52 11.66 16.37
CA LYS A 148 0.31 10.64 17.43
C LYS A 148 1.08 10.96 18.71
N PRO A 149 0.49 10.72 19.89
CA PRO A 149 1.13 10.97 21.18
C PRO A 149 2.16 9.87 21.49
N ILE A 150 3.31 9.91 20.85
CA ILE A 150 4.40 8.95 21.08
C ILE A 150 5.22 9.39 22.29
N ALA A 151 5.56 8.45 23.17
CA ALA A 151 6.39 8.72 24.34
C ALA A 151 7.81 9.10 23.93
N LYS A 152 8.45 10.03 24.66
CA LYS A 152 9.77 10.59 24.32
C LYS A 152 10.91 9.56 24.25
N ASN A 153 10.77 8.44 24.94
CA ASN A 153 11.75 7.35 24.96
C ASN A 153 11.60 6.37 23.78
N VAL A 154 10.66 6.57 22.88
CA VAL A 154 10.45 5.73 21.69
C VAL A 154 11.35 6.21 20.56
N SER A 155 12.17 5.31 20.04
CA SER A 155 13.05 5.57 18.90
C SER A 155 12.44 5.02 17.62
N LEU A 156 12.05 5.91 16.69
CA LEU A 156 11.52 5.52 15.37
C LEU A 156 12.57 4.78 14.53
N GLU A 157 13.84 5.05 14.73
CA GLU A 157 14.92 4.33 14.05
C GLU A 157 15.01 2.88 14.52
N THR A 158 14.86 2.63 15.84
CA THR A 158 14.80 1.27 16.38
C THR A 158 13.61 0.51 15.81
N ILE A 159 12.44 1.14 15.72
CA ILE A 159 11.25 0.54 15.10
C ILE A 159 11.53 0.20 13.62
N ALA A 160 12.17 1.10 12.87
CA ALA A 160 12.53 0.85 11.48
C ALA A 160 13.50 -0.35 11.32
N LYS A 161 14.42 -0.56 12.27
CA LYS A 161 15.30 -1.74 12.32
C LYS A 161 14.53 -3.03 12.60
N GLN A 162 13.50 -2.97 13.43
CA GLN A 162 12.65 -4.12 13.79
C GLN A 162 11.59 -4.48 12.75
N THR A 163 11.43 -3.67 11.70
CA THR A 163 10.40 -3.85 10.67
C THR A 163 11.00 -4.02 9.25
N PRO A 164 11.93 -4.98 9.04
CA PRO A 164 12.45 -5.25 7.71
C PRO A 164 11.31 -5.72 6.78
N GLY A 165 11.33 -5.24 5.54
CA GLY A 165 10.33 -5.63 4.53
C GLY A 165 8.94 -4.99 4.66
N PHE A 166 8.68 -4.18 5.68
CA PHE A 166 7.42 -3.45 5.82
C PHE A 166 7.27 -2.40 4.72
N THR A 167 6.06 -2.32 4.19
CA THR A 167 5.64 -1.25 3.27
C THR A 167 5.25 0.01 4.04
N GLY A 168 5.02 1.12 3.34
CA GLY A 168 4.48 2.33 3.96
C GLY A 168 3.12 2.10 4.63
N ALA A 169 2.27 1.27 4.03
CA ALA A 169 0.98 0.89 4.59
C ALA A 169 1.12 0.07 5.89
N ASP A 170 2.05 -0.88 5.92
CA ASP A 170 2.31 -1.68 7.12
C ASP A 170 2.81 -0.81 8.28
N LEU A 171 3.71 0.16 8.01
CA LEU A 171 4.22 1.09 9.00
C LEU A 171 3.15 2.05 9.53
N ALA A 172 2.25 2.53 8.66
CA ALA A 172 1.10 3.32 9.06
C ALA A 172 0.14 2.51 9.95
N ASN A 173 -0.17 1.28 9.55
CA ASN A 173 -1.01 0.35 10.31
C ASN A 173 -0.38 0.01 11.66
N LEU A 174 0.93 -0.23 11.71
CA LEU A 174 1.69 -0.48 12.94
C LEU A 174 1.46 0.63 13.98
N LEU A 175 1.64 1.89 13.58
CA LEU A 175 1.45 3.02 14.49
C LEU A 175 -0.01 3.22 14.89
N ASN A 176 -0.96 2.91 14.00
CA ASN A 176 -2.38 2.94 14.33
C ASN A 176 -2.74 1.84 15.34
N GLU A 177 -2.27 0.61 15.16
CA GLU A 177 -2.47 -0.48 16.10
C GLU A 177 -1.83 -0.17 17.46
N ALA A 178 -0.62 0.42 17.48
CA ALA A 178 0.02 0.85 18.73
C ALA A 178 -0.80 1.91 19.47
N ALA A 179 -1.39 2.87 18.75
CA ALA A 179 -2.28 3.86 19.32
C ALA A 179 -3.56 3.23 19.90
N LEU A 180 -4.17 2.28 19.19
CA LEU A 180 -5.33 1.53 19.66
C LEU A 180 -5.00 0.69 20.90
N LEU A 181 -3.83 0.05 20.96
CA LEU A 181 -3.39 -0.69 22.14
C LEU A 181 -3.17 0.21 23.36
N ALA A 182 -2.57 1.39 23.16
CA ALA A 182 -2.40 2.38 24.21
C ALA A 182 -3.75 2.91 24.72
N ALA A 183 -4.69 3.22 23.81
CA ALA A 183 -6.03 3.68 24.15
C ALA A 183 -6.84 2.64 24.94
N ARG A 184 -6.77 1.36 24.55
CA ARG A 184 -7.42 0.26 25.29
C ARG A 184 -6.93 0.10 26.73
N LYS A 185 -5.67 0.50 26.97
CA LYS A 185 -5.06 0.51 28.30
C LYS A 185 -5.21 1.87 29.01
N SER A 186 -6.04 2.78 28.47
CA SER A 186 -6.24 4.14 28.99
C SER A 186 -4.94 4.95 29.15
N LYS A 187 -3.93 4.66 28.33
CA LYS A 187 -2.65 5.40 28.34
C LYS A 187 -2.79 6.69 27.54
N LYS A 188 -2.11 7.75 27.98
CA LYS A 188 -2.05 9.04 27.26
C LYS A 188 -1.01 9.05 26.13
N THR A 189 -0.03 8.14 26.17
CA THR A 189 1.08 8.07 25.20
C THR A 189 1.34 6.64 24.78
N ILE A 190 1.83 6.48 23.56
CA ILE A 190 2.24 5.19 22.98
C ILE A 190 3.64 4.85 23.50
N SER A 191 3.80 3.73 24.20
CA SER A 191 5.08 3.25 24.72
C SER A 191 5.76 2.26 23.79
N ASN A 192 7.05 1.96 24.01
CA ASN A 192 7.79 0.91 23.27
C ASN A 192 7.06 -0.43 23.32
N LEU A 193 6.54 -0.82 24.49
CA LEU A 193 5.79 -2.08 24.63
C LEU A 193 4.52 -2.14 23.77
N ASP A 194 3.82 -1.00 23.58
CA ASP A 194 2.63 -0.97 22.74
C ASP A 194 3.02 -1.11 21.27
N ILE A 195 4.18 -0.58 20.87
CA ILE A 195 4.72 -0.73 19.51
C ILE A 195 5.21 -2.16 19.28
N GLU A 196 5.97 -2.76 20.18
CA GLU A 196 6.42 -4.16 20.07
C GLU A 196 5.22 -5.12 19.93
N ASN A 197 4.19 -4.94 20.76
CA ASN A 197 2.97 -5.74 20.66
C ASN A 197 2.22 -5.50 19.33
N SER A 198 2.32 -4.30 18.76
CA SER A 198 1.70 -4.03 17.46
C SER A 198 2.52 -4.59 16.29
N ILE A 199 3.85 -4.62 16.38
CA ILE A 199 4.71 -5.33 15.40
C ILE A 199 4.31 -6.80 15.36
N ASP A 200 4.26 -7.45 16.52
CA ASP A 200 3.85 -8.84 16.64
C ASP A 200 2.45 -9.08 16.03
N ARG A 201 1.53 -8.16 16.28
CA ARG A 201 0.16 -8.26 15.77
C ARG A 201 0.04 -8.08 14.26
N VAL A 202 0.85 -7.17 13.68
CA VAL A 202 0.87 -6.95 12.22
C VAL A 202 1.53 -8.14 11.52
N LEU A 203 2.60 -8.72 12.07
CA LEU A 203 3.31 -9.85 11.49
C LEU A 203 2.55 -11.17 11.63
N ALA A 204 2.10 -11.48 12.83
CA ALA A 204 1.55 -12.79 13.18
C ALA A 204 0.03 -12.79 13.39
N GLY A 205 -0.61 -11.62 13.33
CA GLY A 205 -2.04 -11.47 13.61
C GLY A 205 -2.37 -11.38 15.11
N PRO A 206 -3.65 -11.25 15.46
CA PRO A 206 -4.09 -11.15 16.85
C PRO A 206 -3.82 -12.44 17.62
N GLU A 207 -3.52 -12.31 18.92
CA GLU A 207 -3.39 -13.45 19.83
C GLU A 207 -4.69 -14.23 19.92
N LYS A 208 -4.63 -15.54 19.79
CA LYS A 208 -5.76 -16.44 19.99
C LYS A 208 -5.96 -16.71 21.47
N LYS A 209 -6.50 -15.76 22.21
CA LYS A 209 -6.76 -15.88 23.67
C LYS A 209 -7.78 -16.97 24.04
N SER A 210 -8.56 -17.44 23.07
CA SER A 210 -9.57 -18.48 23.28
C SER A 210 -9.06 -19.90 23.16
N GLN A 211 -7.82 -20.10 22.73
CA GLN A 211 -7.24 -21.42 22.64
C GLN A 211 -6.66 -21.79 24.02
N ILE A 212 -7.41 -22.63 24.74
CA ILE A 212 -6.97 -23.18 26.02
C ILE A 212 -6.01 -24.31 25.69
N LEU A 213 -4.71 -24.06 25.82
CA LEU A 213 -3.69 -25.10 25.74
C LEU A 213 -3.64 -25.86 27.08
N THR A 214 -3.59 -27.18 27.03
CA THR A 214 -3.29 -28.00 28.20
C THR A 214 -1.85 -27.78 28.66
N GLU A 215 -1.52 -28.11 29.89
CA GLU A 215 -0.14 -27.97 30.40
C GLU A 215 0.85 -28.86 29.62
N GLU A 216 0.40 -30.01 29.15
CA GLU A 216 1.18 -30.92 28.32
C GLU A 216 1.48 -30.31 26.95
N GLU A 217 0.48 -29.74 26.27
CA GLU A 217 0.67 -29.03 24.99
C GLU A 217 1.58 -27.81 25.14
N LYS A 218 1.46 -27.04 26.20
CA LYS A 218 2.36 -25.90 26.48
C LYS A 218 3.81 -26.37 26.61
N LEU A 219 4.03 -27.50 27.27
CA LEU A 219 5.37 -28.06 27.45
C LEU A 219 5.96 -28.53 26.12
N ILE A 220 5.18 -29.23 25.30
CA ILE A 220 5.61 -29.71 23.97
C ILE A 220 5.97 -28.52 23.08
N ILE A 221 5.10 -27.50 23.00
CA ILE A 221 5.36 -26.28 22.22
C ILE A 221 6.58 -25.55 22.74
N ALA A 222 6.74 -25.43 24.06
CA ALA A 222 7.91 -24.77 24.64
C ALA A 222 9.22 -25.45 24.27
N TYR A 223 9.29 -26.78 24.30
CA TYR A 223 10.45 -27.52 23.86
C TYR A 223 10.73 -27.35 22.36
N HIS A 224 9.68 -27.38 21.52
CA HIS A 224 9.79 -27.19 20.09
C HIS A 224 10.36 -25.80 19.75
N GLU A 225 9.75 -24.73 20.29
CA GLU A 225 10.19 -23.35 20.05
C GLU A 225 11.58 -23.06 20.62
N THR A 226 11.89 -23.66 21.79
CA THR A 226 13.24 -23.55 22.38
C THR A 226 14.28 -24.27 21.51
N GLY A 227 13.91 -25.39 20.89
CA GLY A 227 14.76 -26.09 19.93
C GLY A 227 15.12 -25.21 18.72
N HIS A 228 14.13 -24.54 18.12
CA HIS A 228 14.37 -23.58 17.04
C HIS A 228 15.26 -22.43 17.50
N ALA A 229 15.02 -21.90 18.69
CA ALA A 229 15.83 -20.83 19.26
C ALA A 229 17.29 -21.24 19.49
N LEU A 230 17.53 -22.42 20.05
CA LEU A 230 18.88 -22.95 20.26
C LEU A 230 19.64 -23.15 18.94
N VAL A 231 18.99 -23.71 17.93
CA VAL A 231 19.60 -23.90 16.61
C VAL A 231 19.93 -22.53 15.98
N GLY A 232 18.98 -21.59 15.99
CA GLY A 232 19.22 -20.23 15.48
C GLY A 232 20.35 -19.50 16.21
N TRP A 233 20.45 -19.66 17.54
CA TRP A 233 21.52 -19.09 18.33
C TRP A 233 22.90 -19.71 18.06
N ALA A 234 22.92 -21.01 17.77
CA ALA A 234 24.17 -21.75 17.52
C ALA A 234 24.73 -21.55 16.11
N LEU A 235 23.91 -21.16 15.14
CA LEU A 235 24.35 -20.97 13.75
C LEU A 235 24.96 -19.60 13.52
N PRO A 236 26.20 -19.52 12.94
CA PRO A 236 26.93 -18.25 12.81
C PRO A 236 26.30 -17.25 11.81
N ASN A 237 25.45 -17.73 10.90
CA ASN A 237 24.81 -16.92 9.85
C ASN A 237 23.29 -16.80 10.03
N ALA A 238 22.76 -17.20 11.18
CA ALA A 238 21.34 -17.03 11.49
C ALA A 238 21.04 -15.60 11.96
N ASP A 239 19.85 -15.13 11.65
CA ASP A 239 19.39 -13.84 12.18
C ASP A 239 19.26 -13.90 13.71
N PRO A 240 19.55 -12.79 14.43
CA PRO A 240 19.43 -12.73 15.88
C PRO A 240 18.00 -13.04 16.33
N ILE A 241 17.85 -13.94 17.30
CA ILE A 241 16.55 -14.27 17.87
C ILE A 241 16.04 -13.07 18.67
N HIS A 242 14.90 -12.56 18.26
CA HIS A 242 14.28 -11.42 18.93
C HIS A 242 13.34 -11.84 20.07
N LYS A 243 12.58 -12.93 19.86
CA LYS A 243 11.55 -13.37 20.81
C LYS A 243 11.17 -14.83 20.58
N VAL A 244 10.92 -15.54 21.66
CA VAL A 244 10.33 -16.89 21.67
C VAL A 244 9.00 -16.82 22.41
N THR A 245 7.96 -17.47 21.91
CA THR A 245 6.63 -17.45 22.54
C THR A 245 5.90 -18.78 22.28
N ILE A 246 5.18 -19.26 23.28
CA ILE A 246 4.28 -20.40 23.19
C ILE A 246 2.84 -20.00 22.87
N ILE A 247 2.55 -18.68 22.80
CA ILE A 247 1.19 -18.19 22.53
C ILE A 247 0.95 -18.22 21.03
N PRO A 248 -0.03 -19.01 20.54
CA PRO A 248 -0.32 -19.09 19.12
C PRO A 248 -0.90 -17.77 18.59
N ARG A 249 -0.43 -17.34 17.41
CA ARG A 249 -0.89 -16.13 16.74
C ARG A 249 -1.30 -16.42 15.31
N GLY A 250 -2.35 -15.76 14.82
CA GLY A 250 -2.78 -15.83 13.44
C GLY A 250 -3.10 -17.25 12.94
N ARG A 251 -2.46 -17.66 11.84
CA ARG A 251 -2.60 -19.00 11.23
C ARG A 251 -1.50 -19.99 11.65
N ALA A 252 -0.52 -19.55 12.42
CA ALA A 252 0.49 -20.47 12.95
C ALA A 252 -0.16 -21.31 14.04
N LEU A 253 -0.03 -22.62 13.89
CA LEU A 253 -0.30 -23.62 14.92
C LEU A 253 0.93 -23.75 15.76
#